data_9ea79f4f598f3c3a349a499280bcc7eb
#
_entry.id   9ea79f4f598f3c3a349a499280bcc7eb
#
_cell.length_a   1.000
_cell.length_b   1.000
_cell.length_c   1.000
_cell.angle_alpha   90.00
_cell.angle_beta   90.00
_cell.angle_gamma   90.00
#
_symmetry.space_group_name_H-M   'P 1'
#
loop_
_entity.id
_entity.type
_entity.pdbx_description
1 polymer ?
#
loop_
_entity_poly.entity_id
_entity_poly.type
_entity_poly.pdbx_seq_one_letter_code
_entity_poly.pdbx_strand_id
1 'polypeptide(L)'
;MVSNAYHDLVNLVRLQKVYDSISEAIAEHNTPPAEIRSLQEANRLRQEELHEMERQLAAHSEEIKEVRKKEAEWELELEHFQKQKSSVTNEREFTAVISEIDYATKAIEETSSRRSELESAIEQLAQEITDRRSTHRDQQSEQSE
;
A
#
# COMPACT_ATOMS: atom_id res chain seq x y z
N MET A 1 72.40 16.82 -17.72
CA MET A 1 71.10 17.04 -18.38
C MET A 1 70.25 15.78 -18.51
N VAL A 2 70.85 14.63 -18.85
CA VAL A 2 70.11 13.37 -18.99
C VAL A 2 69.53 12.86 -17.64
N SER A 3 70.23 13.16 -16.53
CA SER A 3 69.82 12.75 -15.17
C SER A 3 68.53 13.48 -14.68
N ASN A 4 68.31 14.74 -15.06
CA ASN A 4 67.09 15.50 -14.68
C ASN A 4 65.85 15.00 -15.41
N ALA A 5 65.96 14.75 -16.73
CA ALA A 5 64.81 14.24 -17.52
C ALA A 5 64.38 12.83 -17.04
N TYR A 6 65.34 11.99 -16.66
CA TYR A 6 65.00 10.69 -16.08
C TYR A 6 64.31 10.82 -14.72
N HIS A 7 64.80 11.71 -13.87
CA HIS A 7 64.24 11.95 -12.54
C HIS A 7 62.84 12.51 -12.64
N ASP A 8 62.57 13.42 -13.55
CA ASP A 8 61.25 13.97 -13.83
C ASP A 8 60.28 12.90 -14.34
N LEU A 9 60.76 12.00 -15.19
CA LEU A 9 59.94 10.89 -15.70
C LEU A 9 59.54 9.92 -14.56
N VAL A 10 60.49 9.59 -13.67
CA VAL A 10 60.21 8.72 -12.50
C VAL A 10 59.22 9.38 -11.56
N ASN A 11 59.32 10.67 -11.33
CA ASN A 11 58.36 11.42 -10.48
C ASN A 11 57.00 11.46 -11.12
N LEU A 12 56.88 11.58 -12.42
CA LEU A 12 55.63 11.58 -13.15
C LEU A 12 54.92 10.25 -13.08
N VAL A 13 55.65 9.14 -13.18
CA VAL A 13 55.13 7.78 -13.01
C VAL A 13 54.63 7.55 -11.58
N ARG A 14 55.36 8.01 -10.58
CA ARG A 14 54.94 7.92 -9.17
C ARG A 14 53.65 8.72 -8.92
N LEU A 15 53.55 9.91 -9.46
CA LEU A 15 52.37 10.77 -9.38
C LEU A 15 51.16 10.07 -10.00
N GLN A 16 51.34 9.44 -11.16
CA GLN A 16 50.28 8.66 -11.82
C GLN A 16 49.80 7.51 -11.00
N LYS A 17 50.70 6.76 -10.35
CA LYS A 17 50.35 5.64 -9.44
C LYS A 17 49.55 6.11 -8.24
N VAL A 18 49.90 7.25 -7.64
CA VAL A 18 49.17 7.84 -6.51
C VAL A 18 47.79 8.27 -6.96
N TYR A 19 47.68 8.91 -8.10
CA TYR A 19 46.40 9.29 -8.66
C TYR A 19 45.46 8.11 -8.91
N ASP A 20 45.99 7.04 -9.51
CA ASP A 20 45.25 5.82 -9.77
C ASP A 20 44.76 5.18 -8.45
N SER A 21 45.63 5.13 -7.43
CA SER A 21 45.24 4.62 -6.10
C SER A 21 44.13 5.44 -5.44
N ILE A 22 44.18 6.77 -5.56
CA ILE A 22 43.18 7.66 -5.05
C ILE A 22 41.84 7.46 -5.81
N SER A 23 41.92 7.34 -7.12
CA SER A 23 40.72 7.10 -7.97
C SER A 23 40.05 5.77 -7.63
N GLU A 24 40.81 4.72 -7.43
CA GLU A 24 40.32 3.40 -6.98
C GLU A 24 39.65 3.51 -5.59
N ALA A 25 40.31 4.18 -4.64
CA ALA A 25 39.77 4.37 -3.29
C ALA A 25 38.45 5.17 -3.31
N ILE A 26 38.34 6.20 -4.14
CA ILE A 26 37.10 6.97 -4.32
C ILE A 26 36.02 6.09 -4.93
N ALA A 27 36.35 5.31 -5.96
CA ALA A 27 35.40 4.39 -6.60
C ALA A 27 34.89 3.33 -5.62
N GLU A 28 35.76 2.73 -4.81
CA GLU A 28 35.38 1.78 -3.76
C GLU A 28 34.50 2.41 -2.69
N HIS A 29 34.82 3.65 -2.29
CA HIS A 29 34.04 4.37 -1.29
C HIS A 29 32.64 4.77 -1.80
N ASN A 30 32.52 5.15 -3.07
CA ASN A 30 31.27 5.51 -3.72
C ASN A 30 30.42 4.31 -4.15
N THR A 31 31.02 3.13 -4.24
CA THR A 31 30.30 1.90 -4.54
C THR A 31 29.95 1.20 -3.23
N PRO A 32 28.64 1.15 -2.83
CA PRO A 32 28.25 0.48 -1.60
C PRO A 32 28.67 -0.99 -1.63
N PRO A 33 29.13 -1.57 -0.52
CA PRO A 33 29.33 -3.01 -0.41
C PRO A 33 28.08 -3.79 -0.81
N ALA A 34 28.24 -5.01 -1.31
CA ALA A 34 27.12 -5.84 -1.74
C ALA A 34 26.05 -6.03 -0.66
N GLU A 35 26.46 -6.08 0.61
CA GLU A 35 25.56 -6.16 1.76
C GLU A 35 24.67 -4.91 1.90
N ILE A 36 25.25 -3.72 1.72
CA ILE A 36 24.50 -2.44 1.78
C ILE A 36 23.52 -2.36 0.61
N ARG A 37 23.92 -2.76 -0.59
CA ARG A 37 23.00 -2.82 -1.76
C ARG A 37 21.83 -3.77 -1.51
N SER A 38 22.11 -4.92 -0.93
CA SER A 38 21.11 -5.91 -0.56
C SER A 38 20.11 -5.35 0.45
N LEU A 39 20.60 -4.63 1.48
CA LEU A 39 19.75 -3.96 2.47
C LEU A 39 18.93 -2.83 1.85
N GLN A 40 19.51 -2.04 0.97
CA GLN A 40 18.81 -0.96 0.26
C GLN A 40 17.69 -1.51 -0.62
N GLU A 41 17.95 -2.61 -1.34
CA GLU A 41 16.94 -3.27 -2.16
C GLU A 41 15.84 -3.87 -1.31
N ALA A 42 16.17 -4.52 -0.20
CA ALA A 42 15.18 -5.04 0.75
C ALA A 42 14.30 -3.92 1.32
N ASN A 43 14.89 -2.78 1.67
CA ASN A 43 14.16 -1.61 2.15
C ASN A 43 13.23 -1.04 1.07
N ARG A 44 13.70 -0.97 -0.17
CA ARG A 44 12.90 -0.50 -1.30
C ARG A 44 11.66 -1.37 -1.50
N LEU A 45 11.84 -2.68 -1.49
CA LEU A 45 10.75 -3.65 -1.61
C LEU A 45 9.74 -3.53 -0.47
N ARG A 46 10.21 -3.37 0.76
CA ARG A 46 9.36 -3.17 1.93
C ARG A 46 8.53 -1.90 1.82
N GLN A 47 9.14 -0.82 1.35
CA GLN A 47 8.43 0.45 1.13
C GLN A 47 7.37 0.32 0.03
N GLU A 48 7.68 -0.37 -1.06
CA GLU A 48 6.73 -0.63 -2.14
C GLU A 48 5.54 -1.46 -1.66
N GLU A 49 5.80 -2.52 -0.89
CA GLU A 49 4.75 -3.33 -0.27
C GLU A 49 3.87 -2.50 0.66
N LEU A 50 4.48 -1.65 1.50
CA LEU A 50 3.77 -0.78 2.41
C LEU A 50 2.88 0.22 1.67
N HIS A 51 3.39 0.83 0.60
CA HIS A 51 2.62 1.74 -0.25
C HIS A 51 1.45 1.04 -0.93
N GLU A 52 1.64 -0.20 -1.38
CA GLU A 52 0.57 -1.01 -1.97
C GLU A 52 -0.53 -1.30 -0.95
N MET A 53 -0.16 -1.66 0.27
CA MET A 53 -1.10 -1.89 1.36
C MET A 53 -1.88 -0.62 1.71
N GLU A 54 -1.22 0.53 1.74
CA GLU A 54 -1.86 1.82 1.98
C GLU A 54 -2.84 2.19 0.86
N ARG A 55 -2.51 1.89 -0.40
CA ARG A 55 -3.42 2.08 -1.54
C ARG A 55 -4.65 1.18 -1.45
N GLN A 56 -4.46 -0.09 -1.09
CA GLN A 56 -5.56 -1.02 -0.87
C GLN A 56 -6.47 -0.55 0.28
N LEU A 57 -5.89 -0.08 1.37
CA LEU A 57 -6.64 0.47 2.49
C LEU A 57 -7.48 1.68 2.07
N ALA A 58 -6.90 2.60 1.31
CA ALA A 58 -7.62 3.76 0.78
C ALA A 58 -8.75 3.35 -0.17
N ALA A 59 -8.51 2.38 -1.06
CA ALA A 59 -9.52 1.85 -1.98
C ALA A 59 -10.68 1.20 -1.23
N HIS A 60 -10.40 0.37 -0.24
CA HIS A 60 -11.43 -0.26 0.60
C HIS A 60 -12.20 0.77 1.43
N SER A 61 -11.53 1.80 1.92
CA SER A 61 -12.17 2.90 2.67
C SER A 61 -13.15 3.69 1.81
N GLU A 62 -12.83 3.91 0.54
CA GLU A 62 -13.76 4.55 -0.41
C GLU A 62 -14.90 3.62 -0.80
N GLU A 63 -14.62 2.36 -1.06
CA GLU A 63 -15.65 1.36 -1.39
C GLU A 63 -16.66 1.19 -0.25
N ILE A 64 -16.20 1.14 1.00
CA ILE A 64 -17.11 0.97 2.14
C ILE A 64 -18.06 2.16 2.31
N LYS A 65 -17.63 3.37 1.99
CA LYS A 65 -18.50 4.54 2.00
C LYS A 65 -19.65 4.39 0.99
N GLU A 66 -19.34 3.93 -0.22
CA GLU A 66 -20.32 3.68 -1.27
C GLU A 66 -21.28 2.54 -0.90
N VAL A 67 -20.76 1.46 -0.32
CA VAL A 67 -21.57 0.32 0.14
C VAL A 67 -22.52 0.74 1.26
N ARG A 68 -22.05 1.51 2.24
CA ARG A 68 -22.90 2.03 3.33
C ARG A 68 -24.01 2.95 2.81
N LYS A 69 -23.68 3.77 1.82
CA LYS A 69 -24.66 4.63 1.16
C LYS A 69 -25.74 3.82 0.46
N LYS A 70 -25.37 2.80 -0.30
CA LYS A 70 -26.31 1.90 -0.96
C LYS A 70 -27.17 1.14 0.03
N GLU A 71 -26.57 0.64 1.10
CA GLU A 71 -27.29 -0.04 2.18
C GLU A 71 -28.36 0.85 2.78
N ALA A 72 -28.02 2.11 3.09
CA ALA A 72 -28.98 3.09 3.61
C ALA A 72 -30.09 3.42 2.61
N GLU A 73 -29.77 3.54 1.34
CA GLU A 73 -30.75 3.77 0.26
C GLU A 73 -31.74 2.59 0.16
N TRP A 74 -31.26 1.36 0.21
CA TRP A 74 -32.11 0.16 0.19
C TRP A 74 -32.97 0.02 1.45
N GLU A 75 -32.44 0.40 2.62
CA GLU A 75 -33.23 0.43 3.86
C GLU A 75 -34.40 1.42 3.76
N LEU A 76 -34.18 2.59 3.18
CA LEU A 76 -35.22 3.57 2.93
C LEU A 76 -36.27 3.05 1.91
N GLU A 77 -35.81 2.41 0.85
CA GLU A 77 -36.69 1.79 -0.15
C GLU A 77 -37.53 0.68 0.47
N LEU A 78 -36.93 -0.17 1.29
CA LEU A 78 -37.62 -1.24 2.01
C LEU A 78 -38.71 -0.67 2.92
N GLU A 79 -38.43 0.38 3.68
CA GLU A 79 -39.39 1.05 4.53
C GLU A 79 -40.55 1.60 3.71
N HIS A 80 -40.23 2.23 2.57
CA HIS A 80 -41.25 2.76 1.63
C HIS A 80 -42.16 1.63 1.12
N PHE A 81 -41.64 0.52 0.67
CA PHE A 81 -42.40 -0.63 0.18
C PHE A 81 -43.24 -1.29 1.28
N GLN A 82 -42.73 -1.35 2.51
CA GLN A 82 -43.49 -1.86 3.65
C GLN A 82 -44.70 -0.98 3.98
N LYS A 83 -44.54 0.34 3.89
CA LYS A 83 -45.69 1.29 4.03
C LYS A 83 -46.68 1.15 2.89
N GLN A 84 -46.19 1.02 1.66
CA GLN A 84 -47.01 0.81 0.47
C GLN A 84 -47.81 -0.50 0.57
N LYS A 85 -47.21 -1.57 1.08
CA LYS A 85 -47.87 -2.85 1.33
C LYS A 85 -49.14 -2.72 2.18
N SER A 86 -49.11 -1.88 3.22
CA SER A 86 -50.24 -1.69 4.12
C SER A 86 -51.38 -0.93 3.49
N SER A 87 -51.21 -0.22 2.40
CA SER A 87 -52.19 0.57 1.69
C SER A 87 -52.71 -0.05 0.39
N VAL A 88 -52.18 -1.22 0.00
CA VAL A 88 -52.58 -1.92 -1.21
C VAL A 88 -53.94 -2.59 -1.03
N THR A 89 -54.84 -2.45 -2.05
CA THR A 89 -56.21 -2.91 -2.00
C THR A 89 -56.52 -4.05 -2.94
N ASN A 90 -55.62 -4.40 -3.86
CA ASN A 90 -55.86 -5.52 -4.79
C ASN A 90 -54.63 -6.50 -4.80
N GLU A 91 -54.92 -7.72 -5.23
CA GLU A 91 -53.99 -8.82 -5.22
C GLU A 91 -52.77 -8.61 -6.13
N ARG A 92 -52.99 -7.99 -7.31
CA ARG A 92 -51.95 -7.72 -8.29
C ARG A 92 -50.91 -6.74 -7.74
N GLU A 93 -51.40 -5.63 -7.15
CA GLU A 93 -50.54 -4.63 -6.52
C GLU A 93 -49.81 -5.21 -5.30
N PHE A 94 -50.50 -6.03 -4.52
CA PHE A 94 -49.92 -6.72 -3.37
C PHE A 94 -48.76 -7.64 -3.79
N THR A 95 -48.95 -8.45 -4.82
CA THR A 95 -47.89 -9.34 -5.35
C THR A 95 -46.70 -8.53 -5.86
N ALA A 96 -46.93 -7.42 -6.54
CA ALA A 96 -45.85 -6.55 -7.00
C ALA A 96 -45.04 -5.95 -5.84
N VAL A 97 -45.70 -5.45 -4.80
CA VAL A 97 -45.02 -4.90 -3.61
C VAL A 97 -44.26 -5.96 -2.86
N ILE A 98 -44.80 -7.15 -2.70
CA ILE A 98 -44.06 -8.28 -2.07
C ILE A 98 -42.82 -8.61 -2.84
N SER A 99 -42.85 -8.61 -4.17
CA SER A 99 -41.70 -8.83 -5.03
C SER A 99 -40.63 -7.75 -4.84
N GLU A 100 -41.03 -6.48 -4.74
CA GLU A 100 -40.13 -5.36 -4.48
C GLU A 100 -39.49 -5.43 -3.09
N ILE A 101 -40.25 -5.81 -2.06
CA ILE A 101 -39.76 -6.05 -0.70
C ILE A 101 -38.72 -7.15 -0.69
N ASP A 102 -38.96 -8.25 -1.37
CA ASP A 102 -38.02 -9.37 -1.48
C ASP A 102 -36.72 -8.95 -2.16
N TYR A 103 -36.82 -8.19 -3.25
CA TYR A 103 -35.66 -7.66 -3.96
C TYR A 103 -34.83 -6.72 -3.07
N ALA A 104 -35.48 -5.77 -2.39
CA ALA A 104 -34.83 -4.83 -1.48
C ALA A 104 -34.15 -5.54 -0.31
N THR A 105 -34.81 -6.56 0.25
CA THR A 105 -34.26 -7.37 1.35
C THR A 105 -33.00 -8.10 0.91
N LYS A 106 -32.99 -8.71 -0.27
CA LYS A 106 -31.80 -9.37 -0.83
C LYS A 106 -30.68 -8.38 -1.09
N ALA A 107 -31.00 -7.18 -1.62
CA ALA A 107 -30.02 -6.14 -1.84
C ALA A 107 -29.38 -5.65 -0.54
N ILE A 108 -30.15 -5.55 0.54
CA ILE A 108 -29.63 -5.21 1.88
C ILE A 108 -28.71 -6.31 2.39
N GLU A 109 -29.08 -7.59 2.23
CA GLU A 109 -28.25 -8.72 2.63
C GLU A 109 -26.88 -8.72 1.90
N GLU A 110 -26.91 -8.48 0.59
CA GLU A 110 -25.68 -8.40 -0.23
C GLU A 110 -24.80 -7.23 0.18
N THR A 111 -25.36 -6.03 0.35
CA THR A 111 -24.62 -4.83 0.76
C THR A 111 -24.09 -4.96 2.18
N SER A 112 -24.87 -5.52 3.09
CA SER A 112 -24.44 -5.80 4.48
C SER A 112 -23.29 -6.80 4.53
N SER A 113 -23.36 -7.86 3.74
CA SER A 113 -22.29 -8.86 3.61
C SER A 113 -21.02 -8.22 3.06
N ARG A 114 -21.12 -7.42 2.01
CA ARG A 114 -19.97 -6.70 1.43
C ARG A 114 -19.38 -5.71 2.42
N ARG A 115 -20.20 -4.97 3.15
CA ARG A 115 -19.75 -4.04 4.19
C ARG A 115 -18.95 -4.79 5.25
N SER A 116 -19.43 -5.93 5.72
CA SER A 116 -18.76 -6.77 6.71
C SER A 116 -17.39 -7.27 6.22
N GLU A 117 -17.31 -7.72 4.95
CA GLU A 117 -16.05 -8.13 4.33
C GLU A 117 -15.05 -6.98 4.27
N LEU A 118 -15.49 -5.78 3.87
CA LEU A 118 -14.66 -4.59 3.79
C LEU A 118 -14.19 -4.13 5.17
N GLU A 119 -15.05 -4.13 6.18
CA GLU A 119 -14.68 -3.81 7.56
C GLU A 119 -13.56 -4.72 8.06
N SER A 120 -13.68 -6.02 7.82
CA SER A 120 -12.68 -7.01 8.17
C SER A 120 -11.36 -6.79 7.41
N ALA A 121 -11.43 -6.55 6.10
CA ALA A 121 -10.25 -6.29 5.28
C ALA A 121 -9.52 -5.01 5.70
N ILE A 122 -10.26 -3.95 6.00
CA ILE A 122 -9.71 -2.67 6.48
C ILE A 122 -8.99 -2.86 7.81
N GLU A 123 -9.61 -3.58 8.75
CA GLU A 123 -9.01 -3.85 10.06
C GLU A 123 -7.71 -4.64 9.93
N GLN A 124 -7.70 -5.70 9.12
CA GLN A 124 -6.50 -6.51 8.86
C GLN A 124 -5.39 -5.71 8.20
N LEU A 125 -5.69 -4.91 7.17
CA LEU A 125 -4.71 -4.06 6.49
C LEU A 125 -4.15 -2.99 7.42
N ALA A 126 -4.98 -2.35 8.22
CA ALA A 126 -4.55 -1.35 9.19
C ALA A 126 -3.60 -1.95 10.23
N GLN A 127 -3.89 -3.15 10.70
CA GLN A 127 -3.04 -3.88 11.65
C GLN A 127 -1.71 -4.27 11.02
N GLU A 128 -1.71 -4.82 9.81
CA GLU A 128 -0.48 -5.19 9.10
C GLU A 128 0.40 -3.98 8.81
N ILE A 129 -0.18 -2.86 8.40
CA ILE A 129 0.56 -1.61 8.16
C ILE A 129 1.23 -1.15 9.45
N THR A 130 0.50 -1.16 10.56
CA THR A 130 1.04 -0.78 11.88
C THR A 130 2.19 -1.69 12.29
N ASP A 131 2.02 -3.00 12.14
CA ASP A 131 3.04 -4.00 12.50
C ASP A 131 4.30 -3.85 11.64
N ARG A 132 4.15 -3.65 10.35
CA ARG A 132 5.28 -3.46 9.42
C ARG A 132 6.04 -2.16 9.68
N ARG A 133 5.35 -1.07 10.01
CA ARG A 133 5.97 0.20 10.39
C ARG A 133 6.75 0.06 11.68
N SER A 134 6.22 -0.62 12.67
CA SER A 134 6.88 -0.89 13.94
C SER A 134 8.16 -1.71 13.74
N THR A 135 8.09 -2.80 12.98
CA THR A 135 9.24 -3.64 12.64
C THR A 135 10.33 -2.85 11.91
N HIS A 136 9.95 -1.99 10.99
CA HIS A 136 10.89 -1.16 10.25
C HIS A 136 11.63 -0.16 11.16
N ARG A 137 10.93 0.47 12.11
CA ARG A 137 11.53 1.37 13.10
C ARG A 137 12.56 0.63 13.98
N ASP A 138 12.21 -0.56 14.44
CA ASP A 138 13.09 -1.38 15.27
C ASP A 138 14.37 -1.76 14.52
N GLN A 139 14.25 -2.14 13.25
CA GLN A 139 15.39 -2.45 12.40
C GLN A 139 16.30 -1.24 12.13
N GLN A 140 15.72 -0.05 11.91
CA GLN A 140 16.49 1.19 11.76
C GLN A 140 17.22 1.57 13.03
N SER A 141 16.61 1.38 14.19
CA SER A 141 17.22 1.61 15.50
C SER A 141 18.42 0.72 15.74
N GLU A 142 18.33 -0.58 15.41
CA GLU A 142 19.42 -1.54 15.51
C GLU A 142 20.58 -1.21 14.57
N GLN A 143 20.33 -0.68 13.38
CA GLN A 143 21.37 -0.30 12.41
C GLN A 143 22.09 0.99 12.78
N SER A 144 21.52 1.84 13.63
CA SER A 144 22.13 3.11 14.05
C SER A 144 23.04 2.98 15.29
N GLU A 145 23.03 1.84 15.96
CA GLU A 145 23.95 1.48 17.06
C GLU A 145 25.19 0.76 16.51
#